data_f9096839de7c63db759e2993c795b945
#
_entry.id   f9096839de7c63db759e2993c795b945
#
_cell.length_a   1.000
_cell.length_b   1.000
_cell.length_c   1.000
_cell.angle_alpha   90.00
_cell.angle_beta   90.00
_cell.angle_gamma   90.00
#
_symmetry.space_group_name_H-M   'P 1'
#
loop_
_entity.id
_entity.type
_entity.pdbx_description
1 polymer ?
#
loop_
_entity_poly.entity_id
_entity_poly.type
_entity_poly.pdbx_seq_one_letter_code
_entity_poly.pdbx_strand_id
1 'polypeptide(L)'
;DLNTPKTALVAHSEDTERALEELDSEFPIILKTGTGTNGIGVILVESAKSLQSIVQLLSSPFNRDNEFTDILLQEQIKTDYDVRVIVLKDEVIGAIKRPVVKGDFRSNVSQGSVPLPHKLTKLEEEESLRAARAVDGMLVGVDFIPSKNREKDSPYFLEVNNVPGLSGIEEALKSEGSVVKAVLTKLHDRSLWANAWQTS
;
A
#
# COMPACT_ATOMS: atom_id res chain seq x y z
N ASP A 1 1.01 -11.14 -13.83
CA ASP A 1 1.68 -10.54 -12.67
C ASP A 1 1.33 -9.05 -12.59
N LEU A 2 1.22 -8.51 -11.37
CA LEU A 2 1.03 -7.08 -11.14
C LEU A 2 2.40 -6.40 -11.07
N ASN A 3 2.48 -5.15 -11.51
CA ASN A 3 3.70 -4.37 -11.41
C ASN A 3 3.86 -3.86 -9.96
N THR A 4 4.97 -4.20 -9.31
CA THR A 4 5.31 -3.78 -7.95
C THR A 4 6.68 -3.14 -7.94
N PRO A 5 6.99 -2.21 -7.02
CA PRO A 5 8.36 -1.75 -6.85
C PRO A 5 9.28 -2.94 -6.52
N LYS A 6 10.52 -2.90 -6.99
CA LYS A 6 11.55 -3.88 -6.59
C LYS A 6 11.61 -3.94 -5.07
N THR A 7 11.60 -5.13 -4.50
CA THR A 7 11.55 -5.33 -3.04
C THR A 7 12.41 -6.51 -2.64
N ALA A 8 13.21 -6.34 -1.61
CA ALA A 8 14.04 -7.38 -1.01
C ALA A 8 13.74 -7.51 0.49
N LEU A 9 13.74 -8.76 1.00
CA LEU A 9 13.50 -9.07 2.41
C LEU A 9 14.84 -9.13 3.16
N VAL A 10 14.90 -8.48 4.31
CA VAL A 10 15.97 -8.65 5.31
C VAL A 10 15.36 -9.35 6.54
N ALA A 11 15.58 -10.64 6.66
CA ALA A 11 15.11 -11.45 7.79
C ALA A 11 16.08 -11.41 8.98
N HIS A 12 17.37 -11.20 8.71
CA HIS A 12 18.41 -11.05 9.72
C HIS A 12 19.32 -9.88 9.35
N SER A 13 19.89 -9.21 10.34
CA SER A 13 20.74 -8.03 10.11
C SER A 13 21.92 -8.30 9.17
N GLU A 14 22.46 -9.50 9.18
CA GLU A 14 23.53 -9.94 8.29
C GLU A 14 23.12 -10.09 6.81
N ASP A 15 21.82 -10.19 6.52
CA ASP A 15 21.29 -10.28 5.15
C ASP A 15 21.23 -8.93 4.44
N THR A 16 21.53 -7.82 5.11
CA THR A 16 21.33 -6.46 4.60
C THR A 16 22.09 -6.18 3.31
N GLU A 17 23.36 -6.61 3.21
CA GLU A 17 24.18 -6.40 2.01
C GLU A 17 23.62 -7.20 0.83
N ARG A 18 23.27 -8.48 1.06
CA ARG A 18 22.64 -9.32 0.03
C ARG A 18 21.31 -8.74 -0.45
N ALA A 19 20.48 -8.26 0.47
CA ALA A 19 19.20 -7.65 0.12
C ALA A 19 19.36 -6.36 -0.68
N LEU A 20 20.40 -5.56 -0.44
CA LEU A 20 20.73 -4.40 -1.26
C LEU A 20 21.18 -4.80 -2.68
N GLU A 21 21.99 -5.85 -2.81
CA GLU A 21 22.38 -6.38 -4.11
C GLU A 21 21.17 -6.91 -4.89
N GLU A 22 20.27 -7.67 -4.24
CA GLU A 22 19.04 -8.17 -4.84
C GLU A 22 18.07 -7.04 -5.25
N LEU A 23 18.01 -5.98 -4.46
CA LEU A 23 17.19 -4.81 -4.76
C LEU A 23 17.67 -4.10 -6.03
N ASP A 24 18.98 -4.08 -6.30
CA ASP A 24 19.59 -3.45 -7.46
C ASP A 24 19.01 -2.05 -7.74
N SER A 25 18.97 -1.23 -6.69
CA SER A 25 18.42 0.13 -6.74
C SER A 25 19.36 1.13 -6.09
N GLU A 26 19.39 2.34 -6.65
CA GLU A 26 20.14 3.46 -6.08
C GLU A 26 19.41 4.06 -4.89
N PHE A 27 20.16 4.65 -3.95
CA PHE A 27 19.55 5.46 -2.88
C PHE A 27 18.97 6.77 -3.46
N PRO A 28 17.91 7.29 -2.83
CA PRO A 28 17.23 6.79 -1.64
C PRO A 28 16.33 5.58 -1.90
N ILE A 29 16.20 4.72 -0.90
CA ILE A 29 15.30 3.55 -0.90
C ILE A 29 14.28 3.67 0.24
N ILE A 30 13.23 2.87 0.19
CA ILE A 30 12.23 2.78 1.26
C ILE A 30 12.51 1.54 2.11
N LEU A 31 12.59 1.73 3.42
CA LEU A 31 12.59 0.66 4.41
C LEU A 31 11.20 0.56 5.02
N LYS A 32 10.64 -0.65 5.09
CA LYS A 32 9.36 -0.94 5.74
C LYS A 32 9.56 -2.00 6.81
N THR A 33 9.02 -1.78 8.01
CA THR A 33 8.96 -2.83 9.04
C THR A 33 7.74 -3.72 8.82
N GLY A 34 7.84 -5.01 9.16
CA GLY A 34 6.76 -5.99 9.01
C GLY A 34 5.51 -5.67 9.85
N THR A 35 5.67 -4.85 10.89
CA THR A 35 4.60 -4.40 11.78
C THR A 35 4.48 -2.88 11.70
N GLY A 36 3.40 -2.38 11.14
CA GLY A 36 3.15 -0.94 11.06
C GLY A 36 1.82 -0.65 10.39
N THR A 37 1.17 0.42 10.82
CA THR A 37 -0.07 0.91 10.21
C THR A 37 0.05 2.42 9.97
N ASN A 38 -0.69 2.95 9.01
CA ASN A 38 -0.76 4.38 8.75
C ASN A 38 0.60 5.04 8.42
N GLY A 39 1.52 4.32 7.77
CA GLY A 39 2.86 4.82 7.43
C GLY A 39 3.86 4.83 8.60
N ILE A 40 3.49 4.30 9.78
CA ILE A 40 4.43 4.03 10.87
C ILE A 40 5.29 2.83 10.45
N GLY A 41 6.61 2.93 10.64
CA GLY A 41 7.54 1.89 10.19
C GLY A 41 7.95 1.99 8.71
N VAL A 42 7.58 3.07 8.01
CA VAL A 42 8.04 3.37 6.65
C VAL A 42 9.06 4.52 6.72
N ILE A 43 10.29 4.26 6.30
CA ILE A 43 11.43 5.16 6.42
C ILE A 43 12.07 5.38 5.05
N LEU A 44 12.35 6.64 4.69
CA LEU A 44 13.22 6.97 3.56
C LEU A 44 14.68 6.85 4.01
N VAL A 45 15.42 6.00 3.34
CA VAL A 45 16.83 5.75 3.63
C VAL A 45 17.67 6.35 2.51
N GLU A 46 18.50 7.35 2.84
CA GLU A 46 19.23 8.15 1.86
C GLU A 46 20.62 7.59 1.52
N SER A 47 21.13 6.65 2.32
CA SER A 47 22.46 6.08 2.10
C SER A 47 22.63 4.71 2.78
N ALA A 48 23.60 3.93 2.33
CA ALA A 48 23.99 2.67 2.96
C ALA A 48 24.37 2.84 4.44
N LYS A 49 25.02 3.97 4.79
CA LYS A 49 25.39 4.27 6.17
C LYS A 49 24.18 4.51 7.06
N SER A 50 23.17 5.23 6.55
CA SER A 50 21.89 5.41 7.28
C SER A 50 21.16 4.08 7.45
N LEU A 51 21.13 3.24 6.41
CA LEU A 51 20.56 1.90 6.50
C LEU A 51 21.22 1.06 7.59
N GLN A 52 22.55 1.02 7.59
CA GLN A 52 23.31 0.26 8.60
C GLN A 52 22.97 0.72 10.02
N SER A 53 22.87 2.02 10.25
CA SER A 53 22.50 2.58 11.57
C SER A 53 21.09 2.17 12.00
N ILE A 54 20.14 2.16 11.07
CA ILE A 54 18.75 1.74 11.34
C ILE A 54 18.70 0.24 11.65
N VAL A 55 19.38 -0.59 10.85
CA VAL A 55 19.45 -2.04 11.06
C VAL A 55 20.08 -2.36 12.41
N GLN A 56 21.18 -1.68 12.79
CA GLN A 56 21.80 -1.83 14.10
C GLN A 56 20.83 -1.48 15.24
N LEU A 57 20.04 -0.42 15.10
CA LEU A 57 19.04 -0.06 16.09
C LEU A 57 17.96 -1.14 16.24
N LEU A 58 17.45 -1.65 15.13
CA LEU A 58 16.42 -2.71 15.11
C LEU A 58 16.96 -4.06 15.65
N SER A 59 18.24 -4.34 15.47
CA SER A 59 18.93 -5.53 15.99
C SER A 59 19.42 -5.38 17.43
N SER A 60 19.19 -4.24 18.07
CA SER A 60 19.71 -3.95 19.39
C SER A 60 19.04 -4.83 20.45
N PRO A 61 19.80 -5.39 21.44
CA PRO A 61 19.24 -6.15 22.55
C PRO A 61 18.32 -5.32 23.47
N PHE A 62 18.24 -3.99 23.28
CA PHE A 62 17.26 -3.13 23.92
C PHE A 62 15.86 -3.20 23.29
N ASN A 63 15.71 -3.86 22.16
CA ASN A 63 14.40 -4.17 21.61
C ASN A 63 13.74 -5.21 22.53
N ARG A 64 12.55 -4.89 23.06
CA ARG A 64 11.93 -5.63 24.19
C ARG A 64 11.71 -7.11 23.95
N ASP A 65 11.63 -7.53 22.71
CA ASP A 65 11.35 -8.93 22.33
C ASP A 65 12.58 -9.72 21.91
N ASN A 66 13.79 -9.14 21.95
CA ASN A 66 15.08 -9.76 21.57
C ASN A 66 15.09 -10.39 20.16
N GLU A 67 14.10 -10.13 19.32
CA GLU A 67 14.00 -10.64 17.96
C GLU A 67 14.16 -9.50 16.96
N PHE A 68 14.92 -9.77 15.90
CA PHE A 68 15.03 -8.86 14.77
C PHE A 68 13.67 -8.82 14.06
N THR A 69 13.15 -7.62 13.85
CA THR A 69 11.91 -7.45 13.08
C THR A 69 12.24 -7.50 11.60
N ASP A 70 11.65 -8.44 10.88
CA ASP A 70 11.75 -8.51 9.43
C ASP A 70 11.49 -7.14 8.79
N ILE A 71 12.36 -6.73 7.91
CA ILE A 71 12.21 -5.49 7.16
C ILE A 71 12.22 -5.75 5.66
N LEU A 72 11.51 -4.91 4.93
CA LEU A 72 11.54 -4.87 3.48
C LEU A 72 12.34 -3.65 3.04
N LEU A 73 13.29 -3.85 2.15
CA LEU A 73 13.92 -2.79 1.38
C LEU A 73 13.21 -2.70 0.04
N GLN A 74 12.79 -1.51 -0.34
CA GLN A 74 12.02 -1.29 -1.56
C GLN A 74 12.57 -0.10 -2.33
N GLU A 75 12.62 -0.17 -3.66
CA GLU A 75 12.96 0.98 -4.49
C GLU A 75 11.97 2.12 -4.26
N GLN A 76 12.47 3.36 -4.29
CA GLN A 76 11.61 4.53 -4.22
C GLN A 76 11.02 4.87 -5.59
N ILE A 77 9.70 4.77 -5.71
CA ILE A 77 8.98 5.32 -6.85
C ILE A 77 8.61 6.78 -6.55
N LYS A 78 9.27 7.72 -7.22
CA LYS A 78 9.00 9.16 -7.05
C LYS A 78 7.63 9.52 -7.62
N THR A 79 6.80 10.16 -6.79
CA THR A 79 5.44 10.55 -7.15
C THR A 79 5.00 11.77 -6.37
N ASP A 80 4.01 12.50 -6.88
CA ASP A 80 3.35 13.59 -6.17
C ASP A 80 2.12 13.11 -5.39
N TYR A 81 1.62 11.90 -5.65
CA TYR A 81 0.48 11.30 -4.97
C TYR A 81 0.46 9.78 -5.17
N ASP A 82 -0.19 9.10 -4.27
CA ASP A 82 -0.63 7.72 -4.47
C ASP A 82 -2.16 7.65 -4.60
N VAL A 83 -2.66 6.49 -4.96
CA VAL A 83 -4.09 6.21 -5.13
C VAL A 83 -4.49 5.07 -4.21
N ARG A 84 -5.60 5.27 -3.48
CA ARG A 84 -6.31 4.21 -2.76
C ARG A 84 -7.62 3.90 -3.44
N VAL A 85 -7.82 2.64 -3.79
CA VAL A 85 -9.07 2.11 -4.36
C VAL A 85 -9.74 1.23 -3.34
N ILE A 86 -11.02 1.46 -3.07
CA ILE A 86 -11.83 0.53 -2.28
C ILE A 86 -12.52 -0.44 -3.22
N VAL A 87 -12.23 -1.69 -3.03
CA VAL A 87 -12.83 -2.81 -3.78
C VAL A 87 -13.68 -3.64 -2.84
N LEU A 88 -14.91 -3.93 -3.25
CA LEU A 88 -15.78 -4.88 -2.59
C LEU A 88 -16.00 -6.06 -3.54
N LYS A 89 -15.41 -7.20 -3.24
CA LYS A 89 -15.39 -8.40 -4.07
C LYS A 89 -14.86 -8.11 -5.49
N ASP A 90 -15.73 -7.98 -6.47
CA ASP A 90 -15.39 -7.78 -7.87
C ASP A 90 -15.77 -6.38 -8.38
N GLU A 91 -16.00 -5.43 -7.49
CA GLU A 91 -16.46 -4.09 -7.85
C GLU A 91 -15.64 -3.00 -7.14
N VAL A 92 -15.25 -1.98 -7.89
CA VAL A 92 -14.68 -0.75 -7.34
C VAL A 92 -15.82 0.10 -6.76
N ILE A 93 -15.73 0.40 -5.47
CA ILE A 93 -16.71 1.26 -4.77
C ILE A 93 -16.33 2.73 -4.88
N GLY A 94 -15.03 3.03 -4.93
CA GLY A 94 -14.52 4.38 -5.07
C GLY A 94 -13.01 4.42 -5.06
N ALA A 95 -12.46 5.55 -5.51
CA ALA A 95 -11.02 5.79 -5.54
C ALA A 95 -10.69 7.23 -5.15
N ILE A 96 -9.59 7.39 -4.43
CA ILE A 96 -9.05 8.69 -4.03
C ILE A 96 -7.56 8.76 -4.35
N LYS A 97 -7.09 9.95 -4.69
CA LYS A 97 -5.66 10.27 -4.66
C LYS A 97 -5.31 10.95 -3.34
N ARG A 98 -4.15 10.59 -2.80
CA ARG A 98 -3.60 11.16 -1.57
C ARG A 98 -2.31 11.90 -1.93
N PRO A 99 -2.32 13.23 -1.99
CA PRO A 99 -1.11 14.01 -2.27
C PRO A 99 -0.01 13.76 -1.25
N VAL A 100 1.23 13.71 -1.71
CA VAL A 100 2.41 13.70 -0.83
C VAL A 100 2.47 15.01 -0.08
N VAL A 101 2.68 14.93 1.23
CA VAL A 101 2.76 16.13 2.09
C VAL A 101 4.10 16.81 1.88
N LYS A 102 4.09 18.14 1.75
CA LYS A 102 5.32 18.91 1.57
C LYS A 102 6.31 18.66 2.73
N GLY A 103 7.50 18.19 2.40
CA GLY A 103 8.54 17.86 3.37
C GLY A 103 8.48 16.41 3.90
N ASP A 104 7.55 15.60 3.39
CA ASP A 104 7.49 14.16 3.61
C ASP A 104 7.56 13.45 2.24
N PHE A 105 7.84 12.16 2.24
CA PHE A 105 7.76 11.28 1.06
C PHE A 105 6.49 10.43 1.06
N ARG A 106 5.72 10.47 2.14
CA ARG A 106 4.50 9.69 2.37
C ARG A 106 3.26 10.49 2.01
N SER A 107 2.22 9.79 1.59
CA SER A 107 0.94 10.34 1.15
C SER A 107 -0.22 9.98 2.10
N ASN A 108 0.07 9.37 3.25
CA ASN A 108 -0.96 8.89 4.17
C ASN A 108 -1.79 10.05 4.76
N VAL A 109 -3.11 9.86 4.83
CA VAL A 109 -4.05 10.82 5.45
C VAL A 109 -3.70 11.11 6.91
N SER A 110 -3.23 10.09 7.66
CA SER A 110 -2.75 10.24 9.03
C SER A 110 -1.54 11.17 9.18
N GLN A 111 -0.83 11.46 8.09
CA GLN A 111 0.30 12.40 8.05
C GLN A 111 -0.13 13.79 7.53
N GLY A 112 -1.44 14.05 7.40
CA GLY A 112 -1.97 15.35 7.02
C GLY A 112 -2.27 15.51 5.52
N SER A 113 -2.18 14.44 4.72
CA SER A 113 -2.65 14.47 3.33
C SER A 113 -4.17 14.68 3.29
N VAL A 114 -4.61 15.58 2.43
CA VAL A 114 -6.04 15.80 2.17
C VAL A 114 -6.43 14.98 0.93
N PRO A 115 -7.21 13.91 1.10
CA PRO A 115 -7.58 13.05 -0.02
C PRO A 115 -8.54 13.77 -0.96
N LEU A 116 -8.38 13.49 -2.26
CA LEU A 116 -9.20 14.06 -3.33
C LEU A 116 -9.81 12.92 -4.17
N PRO A 117 -10.99 13.10 -4.76
CA PRO A 117 -11.55 12.14 -5.70
C PRO A 117 -10.56 11.80 -6.81
N HIS A 118 -10.51 10.53 -7.20
CA HIS A 118 -9.67 10.05 -8.29
C HIS A 118 -10.47 9.24 -9.30
N LYS A 119 -10.39 9.63 -10.57
CA LYS A 119 -10.96 8.85 -11.64
C LYS A 119 -9.94 7.84 -12.15
N LEU A 120 -10.24 6.57 -11.97
CA LEU A 120 -9.42 5.48 -12.49
C LEU A 120 -9.45 5.44 -14.01
N THR A 121 -8.32 5.07 -14.62
CA THR A 121 -8.31 4.57 -15.98
C THR A 121 -8.84 3.13 -16.00
N LYS A 122 -9.17 2.63 -17.18
CA LYS A 122 -9.62 1.24 -17.33
C LYS A 122 -8.55 0.25 -16.86
N LEU A 123 -7.29 0.53 -17.16
CA LEU A 123 -6.15 -0.31 -16.73
C LEU A 123 -5.99 -0.32 -15.19
N GLU A 124 -6.04 0.86 -14.56
CA GLU A 124 -5.96 0.97 -13.09
C GLU A 124 -7.10 0.23 -12.40
N GLU A 125 -8.32 0.30 -12.94
CA GLU A 125 -9.49 -0.42 -12.41
C GLU A 125 -9.31 -1.94 -12.55
N GLU A 126 -9.02 -2.42 -13.76
CA GLU A 126 -8.84 -3.85 -14.04
C GLU A 126 -7.72 -4.46 -13.17
N GLU A 127 -6.59 -3.77 -13.02
CA GLU A 127 -5.48 -4.25 -12.21
C GLU A 127 -5.73 -4.14 -10.71
N SER A 128 -6.49 -3.13 -10.24
CA SER A 128 -6.93 -3.07 -8.84
C SER A 128 -7.86 -4.23 -8.48
N LEU A 129 -8.77 -4.60 -9.36
CA LEU A 129 -9.61 -5.80 -9.19
C LEU A 129 -8.77 -7.09 -9.17
N ARG A 130 -7.74 -7.18 -10.02
CA ARG A 130 -6.80 -8.31 -10.00
C ARG A 130 -6.03 -8.38 -8.68
N ALA A 131 -5.57 -7.23 -8.15
CA ALA A 131 -4.89 -7.15 -6.86
C ALA A 131 -5.79 -7.63 -5.71
N ALA A 132 -7.06 -7.19 -5.69
CA ALA A 132 -8.04 -7.62 -4.70
C ALA A 132 -8.29 -9.13 -4.74
N ARG A 133 -8.44 -9.71 -5.94
CA ARG A 133 -8.62 -11.17 -6.12
C ARG A 133 -7.41 -11.98 -5.68
N ALA A 134 -6.19 -11.44 -5.85
CA ALA A 134 -4.96 -12.15 -5.47
C ALA A 134 -4.85 -12.42 -3.96
N VAL A 135 -5.55 -11.65 -3.12
CA VAL A 135 -5.61 -11.83 -1.66
C VAL A 135 -6.93 -12.44 -1.17
N ASP A 136 -7.84 -12.80 -2.10
CA ASP A 136 -9.18 -13.32 -1.80
C ASP A 136 -9.96 -12.43 -0.81
N GLY A 137 -9.80 -11.11 -0.95
CA GLY A 137 -10.36 -10.13 -0.02
C GLY A 137 -11.79 -9.73 -0.38
N MET A 138 -12.72 -9.78 0.58
CA MET A 138 -14.10 -9.34 0.37
C MET A 138 -14.22 -7.82 0.28
N LEU A 139 -13.61 -7.09 1.20
CA LEU A 139 -13.53 -5.64 1.22
C LEU A 139 -12.07 -5.25 1.44
N VAL A 140 -11.45 -4.67 0.44
CA VAL A 140 -10.03 -4.32 0.49
C VAL A 140 -9.78 -2.89 0.05
N GLY A 141 -8.70 -2.32 0.58
CA GLY A 141 -8.07 -1.11 0.07
C GLY A 141 -6.84 -1.48 -0.74
N VAL A 142 -6.82 -1.13 -2.01
CA VAL A 142 -5.69 -1.34 -2.91
C VAL A 142 -4.95 -0.02 -3.08
N ASP A 143 -3.68 0.00 -2.71
CA ASP A 143 -2.84 1.19 -2.80
C ASP A 143 -1.81 1.05 -3.92
N PHE A 144 -1.72 2.05 -4.78
CA PHE A 144 -0.73 2.08 -5.86
C PHE A 144 -0.24 3.50 -6.18
N ILE A 145 0.95 3.58 -6.75
CA ILE A 145 1.47 4.78 -7.39
C ILE A 145 1.16 4.69 -8.89
N PRO A 146 0.44 5.67 -9.47
CA PRO A 146 0.13 5.65 -10.89
C PRO A 146 1.40 5.80 -11.74
N SER A 147 1.42 5.15 -12.89
CA SER A 147 2.48 5.35 -13.87
C SER A 147 2.40 6.73 -14.52
N LYS A 148 3.48 7.17 -15.15
CA LYS A 148 3.49 8.44 -15.89
C LYS A 148 2.50 8.44 -17.06
N ASN A 149 2.34 7.30 -17.71
CA ASN A 149 1.38 7.11 -18.79
C ASN A 149 0.27 6.13 -18.32
N ARG A 150 -0.65 6.66 -17.54
CA ARG A 150 -1.72 5.92 -16.87
C ARG A 150 -2.59 5.05 -17.79
N GLU A 151 -2.70 5.39 -19.07
CA GLU A 151 -3.55 4.66 -20.02
C GLU A 151 -2.84 3.43 -20.62
N LYS A 152 -1.51 3.36 -20.53
CA LYS A 152 -0.72 2.33 -21.21
C LYS A 152 0.13 1.50 -20.27
N ASP A 153 0.64 2.13 -19.19
CA ASP A 153 1.61 1.53 -18.31
C ASP A 153 0.94 1.17 -16.96
N SER A 154 1.17 -0.05 -16.51
CA SER A 154 0.68 -0.52 -15.20
C SER A 154 1.15 0.37 -14.06
N PRO A 155 0.28 0.68 -13.09
CA PRO A 155 0.69 1.35 -11.86
C PRO A 155 1.59 0.46 -11.01
N TYR A 156 2.30 1.06 -10.05
CA TYR A 156 3.11 0.32 -9.07
C TYR A 156 2.28 0.01 -7.84
N PHE A 157 1.87 -1.24 -7.66
CA PHE A 157 1.10 -1.68 -6.49
C PHE A 157 1.98 -1.74 -5.24
N LEU A 158 1.51 -1.10 -4.18
CA LEU A 158 2.24 -0.98 -2.91
C LEU A 158 1.76 -1.96 -1.86
N GLU A 159 0.43 -2.06 -1.70
CA GLU A 159 -0.22 -2.93 -0.71
C GLU A 159 -1.68 -3.21 -1.03
N VAL A 160 -2.18 -4.32 -0.49
CA VAL A 160 -3.61 -4.62 -0.42
C VAL A 160 -3.98 -4.83 1.04
N ASN A 161 -4.88 -4.01 1.56
CA ASN A 161 -5.28 -3.99 2.96
C ASN A 161 -6.68 -4.59 3.13
N ASN A 162 -6.79 -5.70 3.87
CA ASN A 162 -8.06 -6.40 4.13
C ASN A 162 -9.00 -5.69 5.12
N VAL A 163 -8.53 -4.68 5.83
CA VAL A 163 -9.34 -3.87 6.75
C VAL A 163 -9.08 -2.38 6.45
N PRO A 164 -9.56 -1.90 5.28
CA PRO A 164 -9.29 -0.53 4.88
C PRO A 164 -10.04 0.47 5.73
N GLY A 165 -9.35 1.53 6.18
CA GLY A 165 -10.02 2.69 6.75
C GLY A 165 -10.82 3.42 5.68
N LEU A 166 -12.11 3.66 5.94
CA LEU A 166 -13.03 4.30 4.98
C LEU A 166 -13.21 5.80 5.21
N SER A 167 -12.74 6.37 6.32
CA SER A 167 -12.98 7.77 6.67
C SER A 167 -12.44 8.77 5.62
N GLY A 168 -11.24 8.55 5.11
CA GLY A 168 -10.65 9.44 4.12
C GLY A 168 -11.38 9.43 2.78
N ILE A 169 -11.83 8.26 2.31
CA ILE A 169 -12.59 8.17 1.06
C ILE A 169 -14.02 8.65 1.24
N GLU A 170 -14.64 8.40 2.38
CA GLU A 170 -15.98 8.92 2.71
C GLU A 170 -16.00 10.45 2.67
N GLU A 171 -15.00 11.12 3.26
CA GLU A 171 -14.88 12.58 3.24
C GLU A 171 -14.61 13.11 1.84
N ALA A 172 -13.72 12.49 1.08
CA ALA A 172 -13.35 12.93 -0.25
C ALA A 172 -14.49 12.78 -1.27
N LEU A 173 -15.30 11.72 -1.15
CA LEU A 173 -16.40 11.42 -2.09
C LEU A 173 -17.79 11.82 -1.58
N LYS A 174 -17.89 12.54 -0.47
CA LYS A 174 -19.19 12.91 0.14
C LYS A 174 -20.18 13.60 -0.80
N SER A 175 -19.67 14.34 -1.79
CA SER A 175 -20.51 14.98 -2.81
C SER A 175 -21.07 14.01 -3.85
N GLU A 176 -20.45 12.82 -4.00
CA GLU A 176 -20.86 11.77 -4.93
C GLU A 176 -21.76 10.72 -4.25
N GLY A 177 -21.82 10.74 -2.92
CA GLY A 177 -22.59 9.82 -2.09
C GLY A 177 -21.75 9.19 -0.99
N SER A 178 -22.38 8.43 -0.11
CA SER A 178 -21.69 7.75 0.97
C SER A 178 -21.11 6.41 0.51
N VAL A 179 -19.79 6.29 0.56
CA VAL A 179 -19.05 5.05 0.30
C VAL A 179 -19.40 3.97 1.34
N VAL A 180 -19.50 4.36 2.62
CA VAL A 180 -19.90 3.46 3.71
C VAL A 180 -21.29 2.90 3.46
N LYS A 181 -22.25 3.76 3.06
CA LYS A 181 -23.61 3.30 2.73
C LYS A 181 -23.60 2.35 1.53
N ALA A 182 -22.81 2.64 0.49
CA ALA A 182 -22.69 1.77 -0.68
C ALA A 182 -22.14 0.38 -0.29
N VAL A 183 -21.08 0.33 0.53
CA VAL A 183 -20.51 -0.91 1.05
C VAL A 183 -21.55 -1.68 1.87
N LEU A 184 -22.21 -1.03 2.84
CA LEU A 184 -23.20 -1.69 3.69
C LEU A 184 -24.41 -2.21 2.91
N THR A 185 -24.89 -1.44 1.92
CA THR A 185 -26.02 -1.85 1.07
C THR A 185 -25.67 -3.10 0.28
N LYS A 186 -24.44 -3.16 -0.30
CA LYS A 186 -23.97 -4.33 -1.04
C LYS A 186 -23.71 -5.52 -0.14
N LEU A 187 -23.14 -5.32 1.05
CA LEU A 187 -22.93 -6.39 2.02
C LEU A 187 -24.25 -6.97 2.54
N HIS A 188 -25.32 -6.20 2.51
CA HIS A 188 -26.66 -6.70 2.87
C HIS A 188 -27.31 -7.55 1.76
N ASP A 189 -26.80 -7.45 0.54
CA ASP A 189 -27.27 -8.29 -0.57
C ASP A 189 -26.77 -9.72 -0.42
N ARG A 190 -27.70 -10.63 -0.08
CA ARG A 190 -27.41 -12.05 0.14
C ARG A 190 -26.84 -12.76 -1.09
N SER A 191 -27.03 -12.23 -2.29
CA SER A 191 -26.49 -12.80 -3.51
C SER A 191 -24.95 -12.77 -3.56
N LEU A 192 -24.32 -11.78 -2.90
CA LEU A 192 -22.86 -11.69 -2.78
C LEU A 192 -22.26 -12.87 -1.99
N TRP A 193 -23.06 -13.51 -1.12
CA TRP A 193 -22.60 -14.57 -0.23
C TRP A 193 -22.92 -15.98 -0.74
N ALA A 194 -23.76 -16.09 -1.78
CA ALA A 194 -24.29 -17.37 -2.26
C ALA A 194 -23.20 -18.35 -2.73
N ASN A 195 -22.02 -17.85 -3.09
CA ASN A 195 -20.90 -18.68 -3.58
C ASN A 195 -19.68 -18.69 -2.64
N ALA A 196 -19.69 -17.91 -1.55
CA ALA A 196 -18.54 -17.80 -0.65
C ALA A 196 -18.32 -19.04 0.24
N TRP A 197 -19.32 -19.94 0.34
CA TRP A 197 -19.31 -21.10 1.24
C TRP A 197 -19.38 -22.44 0.49
N GLN A 198 -19.20 -22.45 -0.83
CA GLN A 198 -19.28 -23.69 -1.64
C GLN A 198 -17.92 -24.34 -1.95
N THR A 199 -16.83 -23.79 -1.45
CA THR A 199 -15.49 -24.42 -1.56
C THR A 199 -15.04 -24.91 -0.19
N SER A 200 -15.52 -26.08 0.17
CA SER A 200 -14.91 -26.94 1.22
C SER A 200 -14.79 -28.34 0.68
#